data_1f275c6dc1dfee0b6ba3e581765c3a3a
#
_entry.id   1f275c6dc1dfee0b6ba3e581765c3a3a
#
_cell.length_a   1.000
_cell.length_b   1.000
_cell.length_c   1.000
_cell.angle_alpha   90.00
_cell.angle_beta   90.00
_cell.angle_gamma   90.00
#
_symmetry.space_group_name_H-M   'P 1'
#
loop_
_entity.id
_entity.type
_entity.pdbx_description
1 polymer ?
#
loop_
_entity_poly.entity_id
_entity_poly.type
_entity_poly.pdbx_seq_one_letter_code
_entity_poly.pdbx_strand_id
1 'polypeptide(L)'
;QDLQLIANNVSIIKPMPDVTKGDITDYFEAGHSVEEFETLIKNDDGQDTVLILQKYKNSKQSKNKSKAAEKSESDYLVIENYSEYIEQLETLNAAERFPMNDRGSADLFATIFKNISRYNPTKKDWMYYDKTRWIADTEGMRAKRNAKTLADALVRYSVTASLPDDKRQSYIKYAAGMMNYRNRNVMINDAKDLNFFENIELDKDDFLLNCNNCVLDLSGDQPKSLEHNADLLLSKICNANYNPAANCTLWEKTIGEIMQGDTAKIKYLQKMSGRFLTGDTSEEEFYIFFGATTRNGKSTITELLLYLLGDYATTISPESLAIKANKDSRTASPDIAKLAGTRLVVASEPPRRMLFDSSLVKTLTGRDSISARFLHENEFQFKPKFKLILNSNYLPVINDKTVFSSNRVKVIPFERHFTEKEQNKHLKEQLQQEIDGILNWCIKGLYMYRKEGLEPPTVVQSATHEYSEDSDKIGKFISECLVKSDQNLAAKDVYEKYSQWCNDCGLGIDGRTSFYEELKTKNLLSKTGTVTGKTVKNVMKGYSFVEEIFHPIDGDLDAPFP
;
A
#
# COMPACT_ATOMS: atom_id res chain seq x y z
N GLN A 1 9.76 -32.80 24.10
CA GLN A 1 9.05 -31.49 24.11
C GLN A 1 7.82 -31.54 25.04
N ASP A 2 7.09 -32.64 25.09
CA ASP A 2 5.87 -32.76 25.92
C ASP A 2 6.15 -32.86 27.42
N LEU A 3 7.35 -33.28 27.81
CA LEU A 3 7.78 -33.39 29.21
C LEU A 3 8.22 -32.04 29.83
N GLN A 4 8.61 -31.05 29.03
CA GLN A 4 9.00 -29.73 29.53
C GLN A 4 7.84 -28.93 30.15
N LEU A 5 6.59 -29.30 29.84
CA LEU A 5 5.39 -28.64 30.35
C LEU A 5 4.98 -29.07 31.76
N ILE A 6 5.61 -30.09 32.35
CA ILE A 6 5.15 -30.72 33.59
C ILE A 6 6.15 -30.57 34.76
N ALA A 7 7.40 -30.19 34.50
CA ALA A 7 8.43 -30.12 35.55
C ALA A 7 9.23 -28.81 35.48
N ASN A 8 9.52 -28.22 36.65
CA ASN A 8 10.28 -26.97 36.78
C ASN A 8 11.77 -27.09 36.36
N ASN A 9 12.27 -28.31 36.15
CA ASN A 9 13.60 -28.60 35.61
C ASN A 9 13.51 -29.87 34.75
N VAL A 10 13.56 -29.71 33.41
CA VAL A 10 13.69 -30.83 32.48
C VAL A 10 14.99 -30.67 31.72
N SER A 11 15.94 -31.56 32.01
CA SER A 11 17.14 -31.71 31.20
C SER A 11 16.82 -32.59 29.98
N ILE A 12 17.03 -32.09 28.77
CA ILE A 12 16.88 -32.88 27.55
C ILE A 12 18.24 -33.51 27.24
N ILE A 13 18.34 -34.79 27.53
CA ILE A 13 19.52 -35.60 27.19
C ILE A 13 19.25 -36.29 25.87
N LYS A 14 20.22 -36.29 24.97
CA LYS A 14 20.18 -37.12 23.77
C LYS A 14 20.72 -38.51 24.13
N PRO A 15 19.86 -39.54 24.31
CA PRO A 15 20.27 -40.82 24.82
C PRO A 15 21.24 -41.57 23.88
N MET A 16 21.22 -41.23 22.58
CA MET A 16 22.07 -41.83 21.56
C MET A 16 22.75 -40.76 20.72
N PRO A 17 24.00 -40.37 21.05
CA PRO A 17 24.71 -39.29 20.37
C PRO A 17 24.99 -39.56 18.89
N ASP A 18 25.02 -40.83 18.47
CA ASP A 18 25.36 -41.24 17.09
C ASP A 18 24.13 -41.51 16.21
N VAL A 19 22.91 -41.44 16.75
CA VAL A 19 21.65 -41.67 15.99
C VAL A 19 20.91 -40.35 15.74
N THR A 20 20.68 -40.05 14.50
CA THR A 20 20.15 -38.76 14.07
C THR A 20 18.69 -38.49 14.48
N LYS A 21 17.95 -39.48 14.95
CA LYS A 21 16.54 -39.40 15.38
C LYS A 21 16.19 -40.28 16.58
N GLY A 22 17.19 -40.69 17.38
CA GLY A 22 16.95 -41.56 18.55
C GLY A 22 16.19 -40.79 19.64
N ASP A 23 15.15 -41.38 20.20
CA ASP A 23 14.43 -40.93 21.38
C ASP A 23 14.66 -41.86 22.61
N ILE A 24 13.96 -41.59 23.69
CA ILE A 24 14.07 -42.39 24.92
C ILE A 24 13.69 -43.85 24.66
N THR A 25 12.74 -44.10 23.78
CA THR A 25 12.29 -45.45 23.44
C THR A 25 13.41 -46.21 22.74
N ASP A 26 14.05 -45.58 21.76
CA ASP A 26 15.20 -46.15 21.02
C ASP A 26 16.37 -46.49 21.95
N TYR A 27 16.60 -45.67 23.00
CA TYR A 27 17.64 -45.91 24.01
C TYR A 27 17.40 -47.21 24.81
N PHE A 28 16.15 -47.40 25.27
CA PHE A 28 15.78 -48.60 25.98
C PHE A 28 15.68 -49.85 25.09
N GLU A 29 15.23 -49.71 23.85
CA GLU A 29 15.22 -50.78 22.84
C GLU A 29 16.64 -51.23 22.46
N ALA A 30 17.63 -50.34 22.53
CA ALA A 30 19.05 -50.68 22.38
C ALA A 30 19.64 -51.45 23.55
N GLY A 31 18.86 -51.75 24.63
CA GLY A 31 19.25 -52.56 25.74
C GLY A 31 19.88 -51.83 26.93
N HIS A 32 19.80 -50.49 26.96
CA HIS A 32 20.29 -49.69 28.09
C HIS A 32 19.31 -49.75 29.27
N SER A 33 19.86 -49.73 30.50
CA SER A 33 19.05 -49.81 31.72
C SER A 33 18.52 -48.43 32.17
N VAL A 34 17.47 -48.44 33.01
CA VAL A 34 16.95 -47.24 33.66
C VAL A 34 18.00 -46.56 34.53
N GLU A 35 18.88 -47.36 35.19
CA GLU A 35 19.96 -46.85 36.04
C GLU A 35 21.04 -46.12 35.24
N GLU A 36 21.37 -46.61 34.04
CA GLU A 36 22.27 -45.90 33.10
C GLU A 36 21.66 -44.56 32.64
N PHE A 37 20.38 -44.54 32.36
CA PHE A 37 19.66 -43.35 31.98
C PHE A 37 19.58 -42.32 33.13
N GLU A 38 19.28 -42.75 34.35
CA GLU A 38 19.32 -41.91 35.56
C GLU A 38 20.71 -41.35 35.85
N THR A 39 21.76 -42.08 35.52
CA THR A 39 23.15 -41.65 35.70
C THR A 39 23.48 -40.54 34.69
N LEU A 40 22.98 -40.63 33.45
CA LEU A 40 23.09 -39.57 32.45
C LEU A 40 22.38 -38.27 32.89
N ILE A 41 21.21 -38.41 33.54
CA ILE A 41 20.46 -37.27 34.08
C ILE A 41 21.20 -36.61 35.27
N LYS A 42 21.80 -37.40 36.15
CA LYS A 42 22.49 -36.90 37.36
C LYS A 42 23.82 -36.20 37.05
N ASN A 43 24.46 -36.52 35.94
CA ASN A 43 25.74 -35.95 35.53
C ASN A 43 25.58 -34.64 34.74
N ASP A 44 24.35 -34.22 34.41
CA ASP A 44 24.05 -33.00 33.70
C ASP A 44 23.67 -31.89 34.70
N ASP A 45 24.64 -31.06 35.09
CA ASP A 45 24.47 -29.92 35.99
C ASP A 45 23.86 -28.68 35.30
N GLY A 46 23.26 -28.86 34.14
CA GLY A 46 22.50 -27.83 33.40
C GLY A 46 23.33 -26.83 32.59
N GLN A 47 24.64 -26.72 32.84
CA GLN A 47 25.52 -25.85 32.06
C GLN A 47 25.95 -26.48 30.73
N ASP A 48 26.15 -27.78 30.72
CA ASP A 48 26.56 -28.50 29.51
C ASP A 48 25.44 -28.66 28.49
N THR A 49 24.17 -28.65 28.92
CA THR A 49 23.00 -28.77 28.03
C THR A 49 22.88 -27.56 27.08
N VAL A 50 23.20 -26.36 27.56
CA VAL A 50 23.23 -25.13 26.74
C VAL A 50 24.38 -25.20 25.74
N LEU A 51 25.53 -25.72 26.14
CA LEU A 51 26.72 -25.86 25.26
C LEU A 51 26.52 -26.92 24.17
N ILE A 52 25.84 -28.02 24.48
CA ILE A 52 25.50 -29.08 23.53
C ILE A 52 24.49 -28.56 22.50
N LEU A 53 23.49 -27.81 22.91
CA LEU A 53 22.52 -27.14 21.99
C LEU A 53 23.21 -26.11 21.10
N GLN A 54 24.16 -25.33 21.61
CA GLN A 54 24.93 -24.39 20.80
C GLN A 54 25.88 -25.10 19.82
N LYS A 55 26.56 -26.17 20.22
CA LYS A 55 27.40 -26.99 19.32
C LYS A 55 26.58 -27.65 18.22
N TYR A 56 25.36 -28.11 18.52
CA TYR A 56 24.44 -28.69 17.53
C TYR A 56 23.90 -27.64 16.54
N LYS A 57 23.60 -26.43 16.98
CA LYS A 57 23.24 -25.30 16.10
C LYS A 57 24.39 -24.98 15.16
N ASN A 58 25.63 -24.91 15.64
CA ASN A 58 26.80 -24.56 14.82
C ASN A 58 27.18 -25.67 13.82
N SER A 59 26.95 -26.96 14.11
CA SER A 59 27.19 -28.07 13.19
C SER A 59 26.15 -28.17 12.05
N LYS A 60 24.92 -27.71 12.27
CA LYS A 60 23.90 -27.59 11.20
C LYS A 60 24.12 -26.40 10.27
N GLN A 61 24.70 -25.31 10.77
CA GLN A 61 25.00 -24.14 9.94
C GLN A 61 26.12 -24.38 8.91
N SER A 62 27.01 -25.35 9.16
CA SER A 62 28.11 -25.66 8.22
C SER A 62 27.71 -26.56 7.04
N LYS A 63 26.52 -27.18 7.04
CA LYS A 63 26.06 -28.11 6.00
C LYS A 63 24.95 -27.62 5.07
N ASN A 64 24.35 -26.45 5.34
CA ASN A 64 23.28 -25.88 4.49
C ASN A 64 23.59 -24.44 4.08
N LYS A 65 24.69 -24.23 3.33
CA LYS A 65 24.84 -23.04 2.48
C LYS A 65 24.29 -23.35 1.10
N SER A 66 22.98 -23.35 0.96
CA SER A 66 22.30 -23.05 -0.32
C SER A 66 20.85 -22.64 -0.04
N LYS A 67 20.59 -21.35 -0.25
CA LYS A 67 19.30 -20.72 -0.52
C LYS A 67 18.09 -21.15 0.32
N ALA A 68 17.89 -20.48 1.46
CA ALA A 68 16.54 -20.19 1.99
C ALA A 68 16.61 -18.87 2.75
N ALA A 69 15.65 -18.01 2.48
CA ALA A 69 15.48 -16.69 3.11
C ALA A 69 15.52 -16.82 4.65
N GLU A 70 16.21 -15.90 5.30
CA GLU A 70 16.21 -15.72 6.75
C GLU A 70 14.78 -15.48 7.23
N LYS A 71 14.16 -16.52 7.77
CA LYS A 71 13.02 -16.39 8.67
C LYS A 71 13.58 -15.97 10.02
N SER A 72 13.13 -14.83 10.52
CA SER A 72 13.52 -14.31 11.82
C SER A 72 13.27 -15.34 12.93
N GLU A 73 14.18 -15.41 13.90
CA GLU A 73 14.10 -16.27 15.09
C GLU A 73 12.88 -16.02 16.00
N SER A 74 12.04 -15.02 15.67
CA SER A 74 10.82 -14.68 16.42
C SER A 74 9.64 -15.62 16.19
N ASP A 75 9.71 -16.57 15.24
CA ASP A 75 8.59 -17.46 14.92
C ASP A 75 8.57 -18.79 15.69
N TYR A 76 9.55 -19.04 16.54
CA TYR A 76 9.55 -20.24 17.37
C TYR A 76 9.00 -19.95 18.77
N LEU A 77 7.74 -20.39 18.98
CA LEU A 77 7.13 -20.62 20.28
C LEU A 77 7.61 -19.66 21.38
N VAL A 78 7.06 -18.49 21.41
CA VAL A 78 6.92 -17.75 22.66
C VAL A 78 6.17 -18.71 23.58
N ILE A 79 6.84 -19.26 24.59
CA ILE A 79 6.17 -19.88 25.74
C ILE A 79 5.40 -18.71 26.34
N GLU A 80 4.11 -18.65 26.03
CA GLU A 80 3.23 -17.62 26.55
C GLU A 80 3.33 -17.72 28.06
N ASN A 81 3.62 -16.61 28.69
CA ASN A 81 3.77 -16.58 30.15
C ASN A 81 2.39 -16.79 30.77
N TYR A 82 2.01 -18.04 31.01
CA TYR A 82 0.72 -18.41 31.62
C TYR A 82 0.45 -17.67 32.93
N SER A 83 1.50 -17.20 33.62
CA SER A 83 1.38 -16.44 34.87
C SER A 83 0.58 -15.15 34.67
N GLU A 84 0.77 -14.46 33.54
CA GLU A 84 0.02 -13.23 33.24
C GLU A 84 -1.47 -13.52 33.09
N TYR A 85 -1.83 -14.60 32.40
CA TYR A 85 -3.25 -14.95 32.23
C TYR A 85 -3.88 -15.48 33.51
N ILE A 86 -3.13 -16.18 34.39
CA ILE A 86 -3.60 -16.59 35.71
C ILE A 86 -3.88 -15.36 36.57
N GLU A 87 -2.96 -14.39 36.60
CA GLU A 87 -3.14 -13.13 37.34
C GLU A 87 -4.36 -12.34 36.82
N GLN A 88 -4.58 -12.31 35.50
CA GLN A 88 -5.79 -11.71 34.93
C GLN A 88 -7.06 -12.45 35.35
N LEU A 89 -7.05 -13.79 35.36
CA LEU A 89 -8.17 -14.60 35.84
C LEU A 89 -8.47 -14.36 37.33
N GLU A 90 -7.46 -14.22 38.16
CA GLU A 90 -7.58 -13.86 39.57
C GLU A 90 -8.13 -12.44 39.76
N THR A 91 -7.56 -11.46 39.06
CA THR A 91 -8.01 -10.05 39.10
C THR A 91 -9.47 -9.91 38.68
N LEU A 92 -9.90 -10.66 37.68
CA LEU A 92 -11.28 -10.67 37.20
C LEU A 92 -12.24 -11.45 38.11
N ASN A 93 -11.72 -12.21 39.07
CA ASN A 93 -12.49 -13.21 39.83
C ASN A 93 -13.29 -14.13 38.90
N ALA A 94 -12.59 -14.71 37.91
CA ALA A 94 -13.20 -15.33 36.74
C ALA A 94 -14.19 -16.45 37.10
N ALA A 95 -13.88 -17.22 38.12
CA ALA A 95 -14.71 -18.34 38.56
C ALA A 95 -16.08 -17.95 39.14
N GLU A 96 -16.23 -16.75 39.68
CA GLU A 96 -17.51 -16.21 40.16
C GLU A 96 -18.23 -15.36 39.11
N ARG A 97 -17.46 -14.61 38.32
CA ARG A 97 -17.99 -13.63 37.39
C ARG A 97 -18.54 -14.25 36.10
N PHE A 98 -17.89 -15.31 35.60
CA PHE A 98 -18.26 -15.93 34.33
C PHE A 98 -18.94 -17.28 34.55
N PRO A 99 -20.17 -17.51 34.05
CA PRO A 99 -20.85 -18.81 34.15
C PRO A 99 -20.07 -19.95 33.50
N MET A 100 -20.11 -21.13 34.09
CA MET A 100 -19.48 -22.36 33.57
C MET A 100 -20.26 -22.97 32.39
N ASN A 101 -20.49 -22.19 31.33
CA ASN A 101 -21.19 -22.57 30.10
C ASN A 101 -20.57 -21.91 28.88
N ASP A 102 -21.09 -22.19 27.69
CA ASP A 102 -20.57 -21.68 26.43
C ASP A 102 -20.50 -20.16 26.41
N ARG A 103 -21.58 -19.48 26.83
CA ARG A 103 -21.65 -18.02 26.90
C ARG A 103 -20.61 -17.44 27.87
N GLY A 104 -20.52 -17.96 29.09
CA GLY A 104 -19.54 -17.46 30.05
C GLY A 104 -18.09 -17.67 29.59
N SER A 105 -17.84 -18.78 28.87
CA SER A 105 -16.53 -19.02 28.23
C SER A 105 -16.22 -17.98 27.15
N ALA A 106 -17.21 -17.63 26.31
CA ALA A 106 -17.07 -16.62 25.27
C ALA A 106 -16.86 -15.21 25.86
N ASP A 107 -17.66 -14.83 26.87
CA ASP A 107 -17.52 -13.57 27.61
C ASP A 107 -16.13 -13.43 28.24
N LEU A 108 -15.60 -14.52 28.82
CA LEU A 108 -14.26 -14.56 29.38
C LEU A 108 -13.17 -14.38 28.32
N PHE A 109 -13.26 -15.14 27.21
CA PHE A 109 -12.33 -15.01 26.10
C PHE A 109 -12.34 -13.58 25.54
N ALA A 110 -13.51 -13.04 25.28
CA ALA A 110 -13.66 -11.68 24.75
C ALA A 110 -13.09 -10.63 25.72
N THR A 111 -13.23 -10.82 27.04
CA THR A 111 -12.73 -9.91 28.05
C THR A 111 -11.19 -9.93 28.12
N ILE A 112 -10.60 -11.11 28.18
CA ILE A 112 -9.13 -11.27 28.31
C ILE A 112 -8.41 -10.82 27.03
N PHE A 113 -8.94 -11.17 25.86
CA PHE A 113 -8.28 -10.90 24.58
C PHE A 113 -8.82 -9.66 23.85
N LYS A 114 -9.55 -8.77 24.54
CA LYS A 114 -10.15 -7.56 23.94
C LYS A 114 -9.17 -6.73 23.11
N ASN A 115 -7.96 -6.54 23.61
CA ASN A 115 -6.92 -5.71 22.98
C ASN A 115 -5.92 -6.52 22.14
N ILE A 116 -6.16 -7.83 21.98
CA ILE A 116 -5.26 -8.74 21.26
C ILE A 116 -5.96 -9.35 20.06
N SER A 117 -7.23 -9.75 20.21
CA SER A 117 -8.01 -10.43 19.15
C SER A 117 -9.39 -9.81 19.05
N ARG A 118 -9.75 -9.37 17.82
CA ARG A 118 -11.10 -8.87 17.50
C ARG A 118 -11.59 -9.48 16.21
N TYR A 119 -12.90 -9.74 16.12
CA TYR A 119 -13.50 -10.24 14.90
C TYR A 119 -13.85 -9.10 13.94
N ASN A 120 -13.54 -9.27 12.65
CA ASN A 120 -13.94 -8.33 11.60
C ASN A 120 -15.12 -8.91 10.82
N PRO A 121 -16.35 -8.42 11.04
CA PRO A 121 -17.55 -8.97 10.39
C PRO A 121 -17.58 -8.67 8.88
N THR A 122 -16.94 -7.61 8.42
CA THR A 122 -16.87 -7.26 6.99
C THR A 122 -15.99 -8.25 6.23
N LYS A 123 -14.81 -8.57 6.77
CA LYS A 123 -13.89 -9.56 6.21
C LYS A 123 -14.22 -11.00 6.61
N LYS A 124 -15.14 -11.18 7.57
CA LYS A 124 -15.52 -12.47 8.16
C LYS A 124 -14.34 -13.24 8.74
N ASP A 125 -13.35 -12.53 9.28
CA ASP A 125 -12.13 -13.09 9.82
C ASP A 125 -11.73 -12.43 11.13
N TRP A 126 -10.90 -13.14 11.93
CA TRP A 126 -10.29 -12.58 13.12
C TRP A 126 -9.16 -11.63 12.72
N MET A 127 -8.90 -10.66 13.59
CA MET A 127 -7.71 -9.82 13.54
C MET A 127 -7.00 -9.88 14.89
N TYR A 128 -5.68 -9.76 14.87
CA TYR A 128 -4.88 -9.68 16.08
C TYR A 128 -4.02 -8.42 16.09
N TYR A 129 -3.77 -7.90 17.28
CA TYR A 129 -2.88 -6.77 17.50
C TYR A 129 -1.47 -7.29 17.81
N ASP A 130 -0.47 -6.90 16.99
CA ASP A 130 0.92 -7.39 17.08
C ASP A 130 1.79 -6.52 17.99
N LYS A 131 1.19 -5.64 18.80
CA LYS A 131 1.78 -4.57 19.62
C LYS A 131 2.05 -3.28 18.85
N THR A 132 1.92 -3.26 17.54
CA THR A 132 2.09 -2.08 16.68
C THR A 132 0.87 -1.78 15.85
N ARG A 133 0.15 -2.81 15.39
CA ARG A 133 -1.00 -2.68 14.49
C ARG A 133 -1.94 -3.90 14.54
N TRP A 134 -3.12 -3.76 13.97
CA TRP A 134 -4.07 -4.83 13.74
C TRP A 134 -3.77 -5.56 12.43
N ILE A 135 -3.57 -6.86 12.48
CA ILE A 135 -3.26 -7.73 11.33
C ILE A 135 -4.36 -8.78 11.17
N ALA A 136 -4.66 -9.16 9.93
CA ALA A 136 -5.60 -10.25 9.66
C ALA A 136 -5.06 -11.57 10.24
N ASP A 137 -5.90 -12.27 10.98
CA ASP A 137 -5.59 -13.58 11.57
C ASP A 137 -6.15 -14.67 10.67
N THR A 138 -5.40 -15.03 9.64
CA THR A 138 -5.81 -16.00 8.63
C THR A 138 -6.36 -17.28 9.28
N GLU A 139 -7.60 -17.62 8.94
CA GLU A 139 -8.36 -18.75 9.52
C GLU A 139 -8.51 -18.71 11.06
N GLY A 140 -8.29 -17.55 11.69
CA GLY A 140 -8.36 -17.40 13.15
C GLY A 140 -7.30 -18.22 13.91
N MET A 141 -6.12 -18.42 13.33
CA MET A 141 -5.08 -19.27 13.91
C MET A 141 -4.55 -18.72 15.23
N ARG A 142 -4.42 -17.39 15.35
CA ARG A 142 -4.03 -16.73 16.60
C ARG A 142 -5.15 -16.80 17.64
N ALA A 143 -6.40 -16.57 17.24
CA ALA A 143 -7.55 -16.71 18.12
C ALA A 143 -7.66 -18.15 18.66
N LYS A 144 -7.44 -19.16 17.81
CA LYS A 144 -7.38 -20.58 18.23
C LYS A 144 -6.22 -20.87 19.19
N ARG A 145 -5.06 -20.22 19.02
CA ARG A 145 -3.94 -20.32 19.94
C ARG A 145 -4.28 -19.68 21.29
N ASN A 146 -4.82 -18.47 21.28
CA ASN A 146 -5.27 -17.76 22.48
C ASN A 146 -6.29 -18.59 23.27
N ALA A 147 -7.21 -19.27 22.59
CA ALA A 147 -8.15 -20.17 23.24
C ALA A 147 -7.48 -21.39 23.92
N LYS A 148 -6.40 -21.92 23.35
CA LYS A 148 -5.60 -22.97 24.00
C LYS A 148 -4.91 -22.42 25.24
N THR A 149 -4.25 -21.28 25.12
CA THR A 149 -3.58 -20.60 26.24
C THR A 149 -4.54 -20.32 27.39
N LEU A 150 -5.75 -19.81 27.06
CA LEU A 150 -6.78 -19.59 28.08
C LEU A 150 -7.24 -20.90 28.74
N ALA A 151 -7.43 -21.98 27.98
CA ALA A 151 -7.79 -23.29 28.53
C ALA A 151 -6.71 -23.81 29.49
N ASP A 152 -5.44 -23.69 29.14
CA ASP A 152 -4.31 -24.09 30.00
C ASP A 152 -4.25 -23.22 31.27
N ALA A 153 -4.45 -21.89 31.14
CA ALA A 153 -4.51 -20.98 32.28
C ALA A 153 -5.70 -21.29 33.20
N LEU A 154 -6.88 -21.60 32.65
CA LEU A 154 -8.07 -21.97 33.42
C LEU A 154 -7.86 -23.23 34.25
N VAL A 155 -7.21 -24.28 33.69
CA VAL A 155 -6.91 -25.49 34.42
C VAL A 155 -6.03 -25.19 35.65
N ARG A 156 -5.01 -24.37 35.50
CA ARG A 156 -4.13 -23.96 36.60
C ARG A 156 -4.84 -23.10 37.62
N TYR A 157 -5.56 -22.07 37.14
CA TYR A 157 -6.37 -21.20 37.98
C TYR A 157 -7.43 -21.97 38.78
N SER A 158 -8.05 -23.01 38.23
CA SER A 158 -9.08 -23.79 38.88
C SER A 158 -8.60 -24.47 40.19
N VAL A 159 -7.29 -24.68 40.32
CA VAL A 159 -6.68 -25.26 41.54
C VAL A 159 -6.42 -24.19 42.60
N THR A 160 -6.07 -22.96 42.21
CA THR A 160 -5.71 -21.84 43.10
C THR A 160 -6.89 -20.93 43.44
N ALA A 161 -7.96 -20.96 42.64
CA ALA A 161 -9.12 -20.10 42.81
C ALA A 161 -9.77 -20.25 44.18
N SER A 162 -10.08 -19.14 44.83
CA SER A 162 -10.81 -19.10 46.11
C SER A 162 -12.28 -19.41 45.91
N LEU A 163 -12.64 -20.69 45.86
CA LEU A 163 -14.00 -21.18 45.68
C LEU A 163 -14.41 -22.09 46.82
N PRO A 164 -15.71 -22.10 47.22
CA PRO A 164 -16.27 -23.12 48.07
C PRO A 164 -16.05 -24.52 47.48
N ASP A 165 -15.86 -25.52 48.33
CA ASP A 165 -15.48 -26.87 47.90
C ASP A 165 -16.48 -27.52 46.93
N ASP A 166 -17.77 -27.27 47.12
CA ASP A 166 -18.83 -27.72 46.24
C ASP A 166 -18.75 -27.14 44.81
N LYS A 167 -18.34 -25.88 44.70
CA LYS A 167 -18.16 -25.20 43.41
C LYS A 167 -16.80 -25.51 42.77
N ARG A 168 -15.77 -25.71 43.60
CA ARG A 168 -14.39 -26.01 43.14
C ARG A 168 -14.34 -27.24 42.25
N GLN A 169 -14.98 -28.34 42.63
CA GLN A 169 -14.99 -29.57 41.83
C GLN A 169 -15.70 -29.37 40.49
N SER A 170 -16.78 -28.62 40.47
CA SER A 170 -17.51 -28.26 39.24
C SER A 170 -16.65 -27.38 38.34
N TYR A 171 -15.93 -26.40 38.90
CA TYR A 171 -15.06 -25.51 38.15
C TYR A 171 -13.83 -26.23 37.57
N ILE A 172 -13.20 -27.14 38.31
CA ILE A 172 -12.10 -28.00 37.82
C ILE A 172 -12.60 -28.82 36.62
N LYS A 173 -13.79 -29.43 36.71
CA LYS A 173 -14.36 -30.20 35.61
C LYS A 173 -14.66 -29.33 34.39
N TYR A 174 -15.16 -28.13 34.59
CA TYR A 174 -15.38 -27.13 33.52
C TYR A 174 -14.06 -26.73 32.86
N ALA A 175 -13.05 -26.34 33.64
CA ALA A 175 -11.72 -25.98 33.15
C ALA A 175 -11.05 -27.10 32.35
N ALA A 176 -11.10 -28.34 32.85
CA ALA A 176 -10.62 -29.53 32.13
C ALA A 176 -11.43 -29.77 30.83
N GLY A 177 -12.71 -29.46 30.83
CA GLY A 177 -13.57 -29.50 29.61
C GLY A 177 -13.11 -28.54 28.53
N MET A 178 -12.53 -27.37 28.86
CA MET A 178 -12.01 -26.40 27.91
C MET A 178 -10.75 -26.90 27.15
N MET A 179 -10.10 -27.95 27.61
CA MET A 179 -9.04 -28.62 26.85
C MET A 179 -9.55 -29.32 25.59
N ASN A 180 -10.85 -29.59 25.48
CA ASN A 180 -11.44 -30.18 24.29
C ASN A 180 -11.55 -29.18 23.14
N TYR A 181 -11.19 -29.63 21.94
CA TYR A 181 -11.27 -28.86 20.71
C TYR A 181 -12.66 -28.26 20.46
N ARG A 182 -13.72 -29.07 20.65
CA ARG A 182 -15.11 -28.65 20.45
C ARG A 182 -15.46 -27.43 21.31
N ASN A 183 -15.16 -27.49 22.61
CA ASN A 183 -15.51 -26.41 23.55
C ASN A 183 -14.75 -25.13 23.25
N ARG A 184 -13.46 -25.21 22.89
CA ARG A 184 -12.69 -24.04 22.44
C ARG A 184 -13.24 -23.43 21.16
N ASN A 185 -13.68 -24.25 20.20
CA ASN A 185 -14.30 -23.71 18.98
C ASN A 185 -15.65 -23.03 19.25
N VAL A 186 -16.47 -23.59 20.15
CA VAL A 186 -17.71 -22.95 20.58
C VAL A 186 -17.40 -21.60 21.22
N MET A 187 -16.48 -21.56 22.17
CA MET A 187 -16.03 -20.34 22.83
C MET A 187 -15.60 -19.24 21.83
N ILE A 188 -14.73 -19.58 20.87
CA ILE A 188 -14.26 -18.61 19.86
C ILE A 188 -15.39 -18.15 18.95
N ASN A 189 -16.29 -19.07 18.56
CA ASN A 189 -17.40 -18.72 17.65
C ASN A 189 -18.43 -17.84 18.33
N ASP A 190 -18.74 -18.11 19.60
CA ASP A 190 -19.67 -17.32 20.40
C ASP A 190 -19.06 -15.94 20.79
N ALA A 191 -17.73 -15.85 20.90
CA ALA A 191 -17.03 -14.60 21.19
C ALA A 191 -17.00 -13.60 20.01
N LYS A 192 -17.41 -13.99 18.81
CA LYS A 192 -17.33 -13.12 17.62
C LYS A 192 -18.23 -11.89 17.73
N ASP A 193 -19.38 -11.99 18.36
CA ASP A 193 -20.35 -10.91 18.54
C ASP A 193 -20.10 -10.08 19.81
N LEU A 194 -19.20 -10.54 20.68
CA LEU A 194 -18.84 -9.84 21.92
C LEU A 194 -17.66 -8.90 21.76
N ASN A 195 -16.70 -9.27 20.92
CA ASN A 195 -15.49 -8.48 20.70
C ASN A 195 -15.21 -8.34 19.20
N PHE A 196 -15.99 -7.51 18.55
CA PHE A 196 -15.85 -7.22 17.14
C PHE A 196 -15.63 -5.73 16.91
N PHE A 197 -15.26 -5.42 15.71
CA PHE A 197 -15.14 -4.04 15.29
C PHE A 197 -16.55 -3.54 14.88
N GLU A 198 -17.16 -2.63 15.57
CA GLU A 198 -18.38 -1.94 15.14
C GLU A 198 -18.06 -0.88 14.09
N ASN A 199 -18.75 -0.93 12.94
CA ASN A 199 -18.63 0.07 11.87
C ASN A 199 -17.18 0.45 11.56
N ILE A 200 -16.38 -0.52 11.22
CA ILE A 200 -14.94 -0.39 11.28
C ILE A 200 -14.41 0.52 10.26
N GLU A 201 -13.72 1.46 10.77
CA GLU A 201 -12.75 2.21 10.03
C GLU A 201 -11.37 2.06 10.68
N LEU A 202 -10.71 0.95 10.39
CA LEU A 202 -9.28 0.88 10.61
C LEU A 202 -8.62 1.97 9.78
N ASP A 203 -7.57 2.58 10.32
CA ASP A 203 -6.83 3.67 9.68
C ASP A 203 -7.72 4.89 9.34
N LYS A 204 -8.71 5.19 10.21
CA LYS A 204 -9.67 6.27 9.99
C LYS A 204 -9.01 7.64 9.99
N ASP A 205 -8.10 7.87 10.90
CA ASP A 205 -7.41 9.14 11.05
C ASP A 205 -6.38 9.34 9.95
N ASP A 206 -6.56 10.40 9.17
CA ASP A 206 -5.71 10.72 8.02
C ASP A 206 -4.34 11.25 8.42
N PHE A 207 -4.17 11.69 9.67
CA PHE A 207 -2.95 12.33 10.17
C PHE A 207 -2.13 11.44 11.11
N LEU A 208 -2.63 10.28 11.53
CA LEU A 208 -1.83 9.32 12.27
C LEU A 208 -0.96 8.49 11.31
N LEU A 209 0.34 8.55 11.47
CA LEU A 209 1.31 7.70 10.75
C LEU A 209 1.94 6.72 11.73
N ASN A 210 1.73 5.43 11.51
CA ASN A 210 2.30 4.38 12.33
C ASN A 210 3.74 4.07 11.87
N CYS A 211 4.71 4.33 12.73
CA CYS A 211 6.13 4.04 12.54
C CYS A 211 6.52 2.80 13.35
N ASN A 212 7.72 2.23 13.11
CA ASN A 212 8.14 1.03 13.82
C ASN A 212 8.27 1.21 15.35
N ASN A 213 8.63 2.40 15.80
CA ASN A 213 8.90 2.70 17.22
C ASN A 213 7.83 3.57 17.91
N CYS A 214 6.90 4.14 17.17
CA CYS A 214 5.84 5.00 17.72
C CYS A 214 4.75 5.28 16.67
N VAL A 215 3.65 5.90 17.10
CA VAL A 215 2.67 6.51 16.19
C VAL A 215 2.90 8.01 16.16
N LEU A 216 3.01 8.59 14.97
CA LEU A 216 3.11 10.03 14.80
C LEU A 216 1.74 10.63 14.54
N ASP A 217 1.33 11.55 15.39
CA ASP A 217 0.24 12.47 15.10
C ASP A 217 0.79 13.69 14.36
N LEU A 218 0.42 13.78 13.08
CA LEU A 218 0.84 14.84 12.16
C LEU A 218 -0.23 15.93 12.00
N SER A 219 -1.29 15.95 12.81
CA SER A 219 -2.39 16.92 12.68
C SER A 219 -2.01 18.35 13.12
N GLY A 220 -1.14 18.48 14.11
CA GLY A 220 -0.70 19.77 14.68
C GLY A 220 0.38 20.50 13.88
N ASP A 221 0.96 21.55 14.44
CA ASP A 221 2.05 22.35 13.85
C ASP A 221 3.43 21.68 13.96
N GLN A 222 3.54 20.63 14.76
CA GLN A 222 4.73 19.81 14.95
C GLN A 222 4.32 18.33 15.10
N PRO A 223 5.18 17.38 14.74
CA PRO A 223 4.89 15.97 14.92
C PRO A 223 4.85 15.63 16.41
N LYS A 224 3.80 14.94 16.85
CA LYS A 224 3.66 14.43 18.19
C LYS A 224 3.82 12.91 18.18
N SER A 225 4.74 12.39 18.98
CA SER A 225 4.93 10.96 19.15
C SER A 225 3.95 10.41 20.20
N LEU A 226 3.26 9.33 19.85
CA LEU A 226 2.35 8.57 20.70
C LEU A 226 2.86 7.15 20.82
N GLU A 227 2.58 6.49 21.93
CA GLU A 227 2.84 5.05 22.08
C GLU A 227 1.87 4.24 21.23
N HIS A 228 2.33 3.07 20.78
CA HIS A 228 1.46 2.12 20.09
C HIS A 228 0.34 1.66 21.02
N ASN A 229 -0.89 1.71 20.53
CA ASN A 229 -2.07 1.30 21.28
C ASN A 229 -3.09 0.65 20.35
N ALA A 230 -3.67 -0.46 20.77
CA ALA A 230 -4.72 -1.18 20.04
C ALA A 230 -5.96 -0.31 19.73
N ASP A 231 -6.27 0.67 20.61
CA ASP A 231 -7.41 1.56 20.46
C ASP A 231 -7.23 2.64 19.39
N LEU A 232 -6.00 2.85 18.90
CA LEU A 232 -5.74 3.72 17.73
C LEU A 232 -6.23 3.09 16.42
N LEU A 233 -6.60 1.81 16.43
CA LEU A 233 -7.18 1.07 15.30
C LEU A 233 -6.37 1.17 14.00
N LEU A 234 -5.05 1.16 14.12
CA LEU A 234 -4.14 1.20 12.97
C LEU A 234 -3.87 -0.22 12.45
N SER A 235 -3.96 -0.40 11.13
CA SER A 235 -3.66 -1.68 10.46
C SER A 235 -2.44 -1.61 9.55
N LYS A 236 -1.86 -0.42 9.39
CA LYS A 236 -0.74 -0.14 8.50
C LYS A 236 0.45 0.36 9.29
N ILE A 237 1.65 0.16 8.74
CA ILE A 237 2.90 0.64 9.33
C ILE A 237 3.86 1.09 8.22
N CYS A 238 4.62 2.14 8.43
CA CYS A 238 5.71 2.54 7.56
C CYS A 238 7.04 1.86 8.00
N ASN A 239 8.01 1.81 7.10
CA ASN A 239 9.29 1.11 7.35
C ASN A 239 10.36 2.01 8.00
N ALA A 240 9.96 3.04 8.73
CA ALA A 240 10.89 3.95 9.39
C ALA A 240 10.64 4.01 10.89
N ASN A 241 11.69 4.32 11.65
CA ASN A 241 11.57 4.80 13.02
C ASN A 241 11.51 6.34 13.01
N TYR A 242 10.73 6.91 13.89
CA TYR A 242 10.83 8.34 14.12
C TYR A 242 11.99 8.65 15.06
N ASN A 243 13.01 9.31 14.52
CA ASN A 243 14.15 9.83 15.24
C ASN A 243 14.41 11.28 14.79
N PRO A 244 14.02 12.29 15.59
CA PRO A 244 14.16 13.70 15.20
C PRO A 244 15.60 14.12 14.85
N ALA A 245 16.62 13.40 15.34
CA ALA A 245 18.04 13.69 15.09
C ALA A 245 18.59 12.98 13.84
N ALA A 246 17.79 12.10 13.20
CA ALA A 246 18.26 11.38 12.00
C ALA A 246 18.40 12.33 10.80
N ASN A 247 19.52 12.19 10.08
CA ASN A 247 19.84 12.95 8.88
C ASN A 247 19.73 12.06 7.63
N CYS A 248 19.62 12.68 6.45
CA CYS A 248 19.53 12.00 5.16
C CYS A 248 20.42 12.69 4.11
N THR A 249 21.69 12.80 4.42
CA THR A 249 22.66 13.54 3.59
C THR A 249 22.81 12.96 2.18
N LEU A 250 22.82 11.62 2.06
CA LEU A 250 22.92 10.96 0.75
C LEU A 250 21.61 11.18 -0.04
N TRP A 251 20.46 11.15 0.62
CA TRP A 251 19.17 11.45 -0.01
C TRP A 251 19.13 12.87 -0.56
N GLU A 252 19.49 13.87 0.26
CA GLU A 252 19.49 15.28 -0.16
C GLU A 252 20.44 15.52 -1.34
N LYS A 253 21.62 14.89 -1.32
CA LYS A 253 22.56 14.90 -2.44
C LYS A 253 21.93 14.26 -3.69
N THR A 254 21.34 13.07 -3.54
CA THR A 254 20.72 12.32 -4.65
C THR A 254 19.60 13.13 -5.30
N ILE A 255 18.72 13.74 -4.49
CA ILE A 255 17.65 14.62 -5.00
C ILE A 255 18.23 15.85 -5.70
N GLY A 256 19.30 16.45 -5.15
CA GLY A 256 20.01 17.55 -5.77
C GLY A 256 20.56 17.19 -7.15
N GLU A 257 21.15 16.02 -7.30
CA GLU A 257 21.66 15.52 -8.59
C GLU A 257 20.54 15.22 -9.59
N ILE A 258 19.47 14.54 -9.16
CA ILE A 258 18.30 14.20 -10.01
C ILE A 258 17.62 15.47 -10.51
N MET A 259 17.43 16.46 -9.64
CA MET A 259 16.76 17.73 -9.96
C MET A 259 17.72 18.79 -10.52
N GLN A 260 18.99 18.44 -10.76
CA GLN A 260 20.04 19.33 -11.32
C GLN A 260 20.23 20.61 -10.51
N GLY A 261 20.06 20.54 -9.19
CA GLY A 261 20.21 21.69 -8.30
C GLY A 261 19.04 22.69 -8.33
N ASP A 262 17.97 22.41 -9.05
CA ASP A 262 16.78 23.27 -9.07
C ASP A 262 16.08 23.24 -7.70
N THR A 263 16.34 24.26 -6.91
CA THR A 263 15.84 24.40 -5.54
C THR A 263 14.32 24.49 -5.48
N ALA A 264 13.67 25.04 -6.49
CA ALA A 264 12.21 25.15 -6.56
C ALA A 264 11.57 23.79 -6.82
N LYS A 265 12.11 22.98 -7.74
CA LYS A 265 11.70 21.58 -7.97
C LYS A 265 11.95 20.73 -6.73
N ILE A 266 13.11 20.86 -6.08
CA ILE A 266 13.44 20.10 -4.85
C ILE A 266 12.45 20.42 -3.74
N LYS A 267 12.17 21.70 -3.48
CA LYS A 267 11.21 22.14 -2.47
C LYS A 267 9.78 21.64 -2.79
N TYR A 268 9.38 21.68 -4.05
CA TYR A 268 8.09 21.17 -4.48
C TYR A 268 7.97 19.66 -4.25
N LEU A 269 8.99 18.89 -4.65
CA LEU A 269 9.07 17.45 -4.41
C LEU A 269 9.05 17.12 -2.91
N GLN A 270 9.71 17.92 -2.06
CA GLN A 270 9.72 17.75 -0.62
C GLN A 270 8.33 17.97 -0.01
N LYS A 271 7.63 19.05 -0.39
CA LYS A 271 6.25 19.31 0.03
C LYS A 271 5.29 18.21 -0.40
N MET A 272 5.41 17.78 -1.65
CA MET A 272 4.63 16.68 -2.21
C MET A 272 4.87 15.37 -1.44
N SER A 273 6.14 15.01 -1.19
CA SER A 273 6.49 13.80 -0.42
C SER A 273 5.98 13.87 1.02
N GLY A 274 5.96 15.05 1.62
CA GLY A 274 5.38 15.26 2.94
C GLY A 274 3.88 14.98 2.97
N ARG A 275 3.14 15.34 1.93
CA ARG A 275 1.70 15.04 1.83
C ARG A 275 1.41 13.54 1.73
N PHE A 276 2.33 12.74 1.20
CA PHE A 276 2.18 11.29 1.16
C PHE A 276 2.19 10.62 2.54
N LEU A 277 2.69 11.31 3.57
CA LEU A 277 2.62 10.83 4.95
C LEU A 277 1.19 10.86 5.53
N THR A 278 0.27 11.56 4.90
CA THR A 278 -1.12 11.77 5.36
C THR A 278 -2.14 11.21 4.38
N GLY A 279 -3.37 10.98 4.86
CA GLY A 279 -4.53 10.61 4.03
C GLY A 279 -5.24 11.81 3.40
N ASP A 280 -4.75 13.06 3.57
CA ASP A 280 -5.38 14.25 3.02
C ASP A 280 -5.28 14.29 1.49
N THR A 281 -6.43 14.39 0.82
CA THR A 281 -6.59 14.50 -0.64
C THR A 281 -7.17 15.84 -1.05
N SER A 282 -7.00 16.89 -0.25
CA SER A 282 -7.61 18.21 -0.48
C SER A 282 -7.25 18.86 -1.82
N GLU A 283 -6.06 18.59 -2.35
CA GLU A 283 -5.57 19.14 -3.62
C GLU A 283 -6.04 18.36 -4.86
N GLU A 284 -6.59 17.15 -4.67
CA GLU A 284 -7.10 16.29 -5.74
C GLU A 284 -6.12 16.04 -6.90
N GLU A 285 -4.83 15.98 -6.62
CA GLU A 285 -3.75 15.96 -7.61
C GLU A 285 -3.33 14.57 -8.05
N PHE A 286 -2.89 14.53 -9.32
CA PHE A 286 -2.25 13.40 -9.98
C PHE A 286 -0.91 13.85 -10.56
N TYR A 287 0.16 13.16 -10.22
CA TYR A 287 1.52 13.51 -10.60
C TYR A 287 2.02 12.62 -11.72
N ILE A 288 2.59 13.20 -12.76
CA ILE A 288 3.29 12.48 -13.82
C ILE A 288 4.78 12.80 -13.70
N PHE A 289 5.58 11.82 -13.29
CA PHE A 289 7.04 11.91 -13.33
C PHE A 289 7.47 11.59 -14.77
N PHE A 290 7.75 12.63 -15.52
CA PHE A 290 8.05 12.54 -16.94
C PHE A 290 9.55 12.70 -17.21
N GLY A 291 10.10 11.82 -18.03
CA GLY A 291 11.46 11.97 -18.54
C GLY A 291 11.62 11.17 -19.81
N ALA A 292 11.88 11.86 -20.92
CA ALA A 292 12.00 11.27 -22.24
C ALA A 292 13.14 10.24 -22.34
N THR A 293 14.15 10.34 -21.46
CA THR A 293 15.26 9.40 -21.36
C THR A 293 15.04 8.41 -20.21
N THR A 294 15.77 7.30 -20.24
CA THR A 294 15.91 6.37 -19.12
C THR A 294 17.00 6.84 -18.14
N ARG A 295 17.11 6.19 -16.98
CA ARG A 295 18.18 6.46 -15.98
C ARG A 295 18.19 7.92 -15.51
N ASN A 296 17.04 8.45 -15.17
CA ASN A 296 16.82 9.84 -14.75
C ASN A 296 16.38 10.00 -13.28
N GLY A 297 16.38 8.91 -12.51
CA GLY A 297 16.09 8.92 -11.07
C GLY A 297 14.61 8.82 -10.68
N LYS A 298 13.66 8.78 -11.63
CA LYS A 298 12.22 8.60 -11.32
C LYS A 298 11.96 7.40 -10.40
N SER A 299 12.41 6.21 -10.85
CA SER A 299 12.22 4.96 -10.10
C SER A 299 12.92 4.99 -8.76
N THR A 300 14.11 5.60 -8.65
CA THR A 300 14.84 5.75 -7.39
C THR A 300 13.99 6.48 -6.35
N ILE A 301 13.36 7.58 -6.72
CA ILE A 301 12.50 8.36 -5.82
C ILE A 301 11.24 7.57 -5.45
N THR A 302 10.53 7.04 -6.44
CA THR A 302 9.25 6.37 -6.18
C THR A 302 9.40 5.06 -5.44
N GLU A 303 10.43 4.24 -5.74
CA GLU A 303 10.71 3.01 -4.99
C GLU A 303 11.10 3.28 -3.54
N LEU A 304 11.85 4.36 -3.28
CA LEU A 304 12.20 4.73 -1.92
C LEU A 304 11.01 5.24 -1.13
N LEU A 305 10.13 6.04 -1.75
CA LEU A 305 8.88 6.49 -1.13
C LEU A 305 7.91 5.32 -0.87
N LEU A 306 7.83 4.36 -1.79
CA LEU A 306 7.08 3.11 -1.57
C LEU A 306 7.65 2.32 -0.39
N TYR A 307 8.97 2.20 -0.32
CA TYR A 307 9.65 1.53 0.80
C TYR A 307 9.40 2.26 2.12
N LEU A 308 9.61 3.58 2.17
CA LEU A 308 9.37 4.41 3.36
C LEU A 308 7.96 4.19 3.92
N LEU A 309 6.96 4.31 3.04
CA LEU A 309 5.56 4.27 3.43
C LEU A 309 5.06 2.86 3.77
N GLY A 310 5.76 1.80 3.37
CA GLY A 310 5.41 0.43 3.69
C GLY A 310 3.96 0.10 3.32
N ASP A 311 3.14 -0.30 4.29
CA ASP A 311 1.73 -0.66 4.05
C ASP A 311 0.85 0.52 3.59
N TYR A 312 1.30 1.76 3.80
CA TYR A 312 0.59 2.95 3.32
C TYR A 312 0.79 3.21 1.82
N ALA A 313 1.60 2.42 1.13
CA ALA A 313 1.86 2.59 -0.29
C ALA A 313 1.66 1.29 -1.08
N THR A 314 1.28 1.43 -2.35
CA THR A 314 1.12 0.29 -3.25
C THR A 314 1.38 0.70 -4.70
N THR A 315 1.52 -0.30 -5.57
CA THR A 315 1.62 -0.11 -7.01
C THR A 315 0.32 -0.53 -7.71
N ILE A 316 0.02 0.09 -8.83
CA ILE A 316 -1.09 -0.29 -9.71
C ILE A 316 -0.56 -0.46 -11.14
N SER A 317 -1.13 -1.42 -11.88
CA SER A 317 -0.84 -1.54 -13.31
C SER A 317 -1.33 -0.30 -14.07
N PRO A 318 -0.52 0.31 -14.95
CA PRO A 318 -0.96 1.45 -15.76
C PRO A 318 -2.21 1.15 -16.58
N GLU A 319 -2.39 -0.09 -17.04
CA GLU A 319 -3.57 -0.54 -17.81
C GLU A 319 -4.87 -0.42 -16.99
N SER A 320 -4.76 -0.44 -15.66
CA SER A 320 -5.92 -0.20 -14.78
C SER A 320 -6.41 1.25 -14.82
N LEU A 321 -5.56 2.18 -15.31
CA LEU A 321 -5.88 3.59 -15.52
C LEU A 321 -6.29 3.90 -16.96
N ALA A 322 -6.26 2.92 -17.87
CA ALA A 322 -6.61 3.08 -19.27
C ALA A 322 -8.11 2.88 -19.52
N ILE A 323 -8.60 3.49 -20.59
CA ILE A 323 -9.95 3.23 -21.07
C ILE A 323 -10.06 1.76 -21.49
N LYS A 324 -11.02 1.06 -20.90
CA LYS A 324 -11.34 -0.35 -21.24
C LYS A 324 -12.53 -0.38 -22.19
N ALA A 325 -12.41 -1.11 -23.30
CA ALA A 325 -13.46 -1.21 -24.30
C ALA A 325 -14.77 -1.82 -23.76
N ASN A 326 -14.66 -2.73 -22.76
CA ASN A 326 -15.80 -3.38 -22.12
C ASN A 326 -15.73 -3.12 -20.60
N LYS A 327 -16.37 -2.07 -20.13
CA LYS A 327 -16.61 -1.84 -18.70
C LYS A 327 -17.90 -2.57 -18.30
N ASP A 328 -17.78 -3.76 -17.72
CA ASP A 328 -18.87 -4.34 -16.95
C ASP A 328 -18.72 -3.88 -15.48
N SER A 329 -19.65 -3.05 -15.04
CA SER A 329 -19.71 -2.53 -13.66
C SER A 329 -19.85 -3.62 -12.59
N ARG A 330 -20.20 -4.85 -13.01
CA ARG A 330 -20.37 -6.01 -12.13
C ARG A 330 -19.08 -6.81 -11.94
N THR A 331 -18.05 -6.51 -12.71
CA THR A 331 -16.76 -7.24 -12.63
C THR A 331 -16.00 -6.82 -11.37
N ALA A 332 -15.39 -7.79 -10.69
CA ALA A 332 -14.50 -7.52 -9.57
C ALA A 332 -13.35 -6.60 -10.00
N SER A 333 -13.01 -5.63 -9.16
CA SER A 333 -11.96 -4.65 -9.38
C SER A 333 -10.84 -4.76 -8.33
N PRO A 334 -10.12 -5.89 -8.26
CA PRO A 334 -9.13 -6.12 -7.20
C PRO A 334 -8.01 -5.07 -7.20
N ASP A 335 -7.66 -4.54 -8.38
CA ASP A 335 -6.67 -3.46 -8.51
C ASP A 335 -7.11 -2.16 -7.84
N ILE A 336 -8.41 -1.87 -7.85
CA ILE A 336 -8.97 -0.70 -7.15
C ILE A 336 -9.20 -1.01 -5.67
N ALA A 337 -9.64 -2.23 -5.36
CA ALA A 337 -9.92 -2.65 -3.99
C ALA A 337 -8.67 -2.58 -3.08
N LYS A 338 -7.48 -2.92 -3.62
CA LYS A 338 -6.21 -2.84 -2.86
C LYS A 338 -5.75 -1.41 -2.53
N LEU A 339 -6.34 -0.39 -3.17
CA LEU A 339 -6.02 1.01 -2.91
C LEU A 339 -6.64 1.54 -1.61
N ALA A 340 -7.60 0.81 -1.03
CA ALA A 340 -8.26 1.22 0.20
C ALA A 340 -7.26 1.44 1.35
N GLY A 341 -7.31 2.63 1.96
CA GLY A 341 -6.46 3.01 3.08
C GLY A 341 -4.99 3.27 2.73
N THR A 342 -4.57 3.20 1.46
CA THR A 342 -3.22 3.61 1.03
C THR A 342 -3.13 5.13 0.93
N ARG A 343 -1.90 5.68 1.00
CA ARG A 343 -1.59 7.13 0.92
C ARG A 343 -0.79 7.49 -0.33
N LEU A 344 -0.09 6.51 -0.89
CA LEU A 344 0.64 6.64 -2.14
C LEU A 344 0.34 5.46 -3.06
N VAL A 345 0.01 5.76 -4.31
CA VAL A 345 -0.15 4.77 -5.37
C VAL A 345 0.77 5.13 -6.52
N VAL A 346 1.56 4.17 -6.98
CA VAL A 346 2.49 4.37 -8.09
C VAL A 346 2.13 3.45 -9.24
N ALA A 347 1.97 4.03 -10.43
CA ALA A 347 1.93 3.30 -11.69
C ALA A 347 3.21 3.59 -12.48
N SER A 348 3.76 2.61 -13.15
CA SER A 348 5.02 2.78 -13.88
C SER A 348 4.94 2.16 -15.27
N GLU A 349 5.61 2.82 -16.23
CA GLU A 349 5.81 2.33 -17.59
C GLU A 349 4.51 2.08 -18.37
N PRO A 350 3.65 3.10 -18.54
CA PRO A 350 2.45 2.94 -19.34
C PRO A 350 2.82 2.58 -20.79
N PRO A 351 2.00 1.76 -21.48
CA PRO A 351 2.18 1.50 -22.89
C PRO A 351 2.20 2.81 -23.71
N ARG A 352 2.96 2.82 -24.78
CA ARG A 352 2.94 3.95 -25.73
C ARG A 352 1.51 4.18 -26.24
N ARG A 353 1.10 5.44 -26.32
CA ARG A 353 -0.25 5.86 -26.75
C ARG A 353 -1.39 5.30 -25.88
N MET A 354 -1.11 4.97 -24.60
CA MET A 354 -2.17 4.61 -23.67
C MET A 354 -3.22 5.72 -23.61
N LEU A 355 -4.46 5.36 -23.86
CA LEU A 355 -5.60 6.28 -23.71
C LEU A 355 -6.06 6.26 -22.26
N PHE A 356 -5.90 7.38 -21.59
CA PHE A 356 -6.13 7.52 -20.15
C PHE A 356 -7.62 7.69 -19.83
N ASP A 357 -8.13 6.92 -18.85
CA ASP A 357 -9.51 7.08 -18.39
C ASP A 357 -9.62 8.27 -17.43
N SER A 358 -9.87 9.44 -18.01
CA SER A 358 -9.99 10.70 -17.26
C SER A 358 -11.10 10.66 -16.20
N SER A 359 -12.19 9.92 -16.46
CA SER A 359 -13.29 9.75 -15.50
C SER A 359 -12.82 8.95 -14.28
N LEU A 360 -12.13 7.84 -14.53
CA LEU A 360 -11.55 7.02 -13.44
C LEU A 360 -10.54 7.83 -12.62
N VAL A 361 -9.66 8.59 -13.27
CA VAL A 361 -8.67 9.39 -12.55
C VAL A 361 -9.32 10.48 -11.71
N LYS A 362 -10.34 11.15 -12.22
CA LYS A 362 -11.13 12.10 -11.41
C LYS A 362 -11.74 11.43 -10.19
N THR A 363 -12.26 10.20 -10.35
CA THR A 363 -12.80 9.41 -9.24
C THR A 363 -11.71 9.03 -8.24
N LEU A 364 -10.55 8.55 -8.71
CA LEU A 364 -9.45 8.11 -7.87
C LEU A 364 -8.75 9.25 -7.12
N THR A 365 -8.73 10.45 -7.69
CA THR A 365 -8.14 11.65 -7.06
C THR A 365 -9.17 12.52 -6.35
N GLY A 366 -10.46 12.22 -6.51
CA GLY A 366 -11.56 12.94 -5.88
C GLY A 366 -11.76 12.55 -4.42
N ARG A 367 -12.84 13.09 -3.83
CA ARG A 367 -13.23 12.83 -2.43
C ARG A 367 -14.45 11.95 -2.30
N ASP A 368 -15.00 11.50 -3.43
CA ASP A 368 -16.18 10.64 -3.45
C ASP A 368 -15.83 9.20 -3.07
N SER A 369 -16.81 8.50 -2.51
CA SER A 369 -16.65 7.09 -2.18
C SER A 369 -16.57 6.24 -3.45
N ILE A 370 -15.62 5.34 -3.48
CA ILE A 370 -15.40 4.38 -4.55
C ILE A 370 -15.92 3.03 -4.10
N SER A 371 -16.74 2.40 -4.96
CA SER A 371 -17.17 1.02 -4.77
C SER A 371 -16.16 0.07 -5.41
N ALA A 372 -15.71 -0.92 -4.66
CA ALA A 372 -14.74 -1.90 -5.12
C ALA A 372 -14.99 -3.28 -4.49
N ARG A 373 -14.44 -4.32 -5.13
CA ARG A 373 -14.63 -5.70 -4.69
C ARG A 373 -13.40 -6.54 -5.01
N PHE A 374 -12.89 -7.27 -4.02
CA PHE A 374 -11.96 -8.36 -4.29
C PHE A 374 -12.68 -9.56 -4.92
N LEU A 375 -11.91 -10.43 -5.55
CA LEU A 375 -12.46 -11.64 -6.14
C LEU A 375 -13.07 -12.52 -5.04
N HIS A 376 -14.33 -12.96 -5.24
CA HIS A 376 -15.12 -13.77 -4.30
C HIS A 376 -15.48 -13.09 -2.96
N GLU A 377 -15.25 -11.78 -2.82
CA GLU A 377 -15.67 -11.00 -1.64
C GLU A 377 -16.89 -10.13 -1.92
N ASN A 378 -17.48 -9.61 -0.85
CA ASN A 378 -18.56 -8.64 -0.95
C ASN A 378 -18.01 -7.28 -1.42
N GLU A 379 -18.87 -6.51 -2.09
CA GLU A 379 -18.58 -5.13 -2.44
C GLU A 379 -18.48 -4.26 -1.17
N PHE A 380 -17.51 -3.36 -1.17
CA PHE A 380 -17.32 -2.38 -0.11
C PHE A 380 -17.04 -1.01 -0.71
N GLN A 381 -17.28 0.03 0.08
CA GLN A 381 -16.99 1.41 -0.31
C GLN A 381 -15.85 1.97 0.53
N PHE A 382 -15.00 2.75 -0.11
CA PHE A 382 -13.95 3.50 0.56
C PHE A 382 -13.75 4.87 -0.06
N LYS A 383 -13.26 5.84 0.72
CA LYS A 383 -12.82 7.13 0.22
C LYS A 383 -11.33 7.08 -0.10
N PRO A 384 -10.90 7.60 -1.27
CA PRO A 384 -9.48 7.71 -1.58
C PRO A 384 -8.74 8.54 -0.52
N LYS A 385 -7.61 8.02 -0.04
CA LYS A 385 -6.69 8.70 0.86
C LYS A 385 -5.30 8.86 0.24
N PHE A 386 -5.15 8.39 -0.99
CA PHE A 386 -3.87 8.32 -1.70
C PHE A 386 -3.69 9.45 -2.71
N LYS A 387 -2.45 9.70 -3.01
CA LYS A 387 -2.00 10.50 -4.14
C LYS A 387 -1.43 9.54 -5.18
N LEU A 388 -1.66 9.84 -6.45
CA LEU A 388 -1.28 8.96 -7.56
C LEU A 388 -0.06 9.54 -8.28
N ILE A 389 0.96 8.70 -8.48
CA ILE A 389 2.13 9.00 -9.33
C ILE A 389 2.12 8.05 -10.53
N LEU A 390 2.34 8.60 -11.71
CA LEU A 390 2.64 7.85 -12.92
C LEU A 390 4.09 8.11 -13.34
N ASN A 391 4.95 7.10 -13.28
CA ASN A 391 6.28 7.16 -13.87
C ASN A 391 6.19 6.85 -15.37
N SER A 392 6.60 7.76 -16.21
CA SER A 392 6.52 7.56 -17.64
C SER A 392 7.68 8.18 -18.43
N ASN A 393 8.02 7.54 -19.53
CA ASN A 393 8.87 8.09 -20.58
C ASN A 393 8.04 8.66 -21.74
N TYR A 394 6.74 8.45 -21.73
CA TYR A 394 5.79 8.95 -22.71
C TYR A 394 4.56 9.47 -21.98
N LEU A 395 4.10 10.66 -22.37
CA LEU A 395 2.86 11.18 -21.82
C LEU A 395 1.67 10.40 -22.41
N PRO A 396 0.74 9.90 -21.57
CA PRO A 396 -0.46 9.20 -22.04
C PRO A 396 -1.38 10.16 -22.79
N VAL A 397 -2.26 9.65 -23.64
CA VAL A 397 -3.24 10.48 -24.34
C VAL A 397 -4.40 10.78 -23.41
N ILE A 398 -4.67 12.06 -23.14
CA ILE A 398 -5.80 12.53 -22.35
C ILE A 398 -6.77 13.28 -23.28
N ASN A 399 -7.98 12.73 -23.48
CA ASN A 399 -8.99 13.34 -24.32
C ASN A 399 -9.85 14.39 -23.58
N ASP A 400 -9.97 14.27 -22.26
CA ASP A 400 -10.79 15.17 -21.45
C ASP A 400 -9.95 16.28 -20.82
N LYS A 401 -9.99 17.45 -21.41
CA LYS A 401 -9.25 18.63 -20.95
C LYS A 401 -9.66 19.16 -19.59
N THR A 402 -10.82 18.77 -19.08
CA THR A 402 -11.25 19.22 -17.77
C THR A 402 -10.34 18.70 -16.65
N VAL A 403 -9.54 17.67 -16.91
CA VAL A 403 -8.50 17.19 -15.99
C VAL A 403 -7.36 18.21 -15.84
N PHE A 404 -7.03 18.94 -16.92
CA PHE A 404 -6.05 20.03 -16.89
C PHE A 404 -6.65 21.31 -16.31
N SER A 405 -7.84 21.72 -16.78
CA SER A 405 -8.50 22.94 -16.30
C SER A 405 -8.89 22.89 -14.82
N SER A 406 -9.13 21.70 -14.29
CA SER A 406 -9.32 21.48 -12.84
C SER A 406 -8.01 21.43 -12.05
N ASN A 407 -6.87 21.69 -12.69
CA ASN A 407 -5.54 21.71 -12.09
C ASN A 407 -5.08 20.37 -11.44
N ARG A 408 -5.71 19.26 -11.84
CA ARG A 408 -5.44 17.92 -11.25
C ARG A 408 -4.12 17.32 -11.71
N VAL A 409 -3.75 17.49 -12.97
CA VAL A 409 -2.52 16.94 -13.54
C VAL A 409 -1.35 17.85 -13.26
N LYS A 410 -0.25 17.29 -12.78
CA LYS A 410 1.03 17.96 -12.59
C LYS A 410 2.13 17.13 -13.25
N VAL A 411 2.77 17.68 -14.26
CA VAL A 411 3.92 17.05 -14.94
C VAL A 411 5.21 17.53 -14.29
N ILE A 412 5.97 16.61 -13.71
CA ILE A 412 7.26 16.90 -13.09
C ILE A 412 8.35 16.38 -14.03
N PRO A 413 9.12 17.27 -14.70
CA PRO A 413 10.13 16.86 -15.66
C PRO A 413 11.41 16.35 -14.96
N PHE A 414 11.90 15.20 -15.43
CA PHE A 414 13.15 14.56 -15.05
C PHE A 414 14.11 14.57 -16.24
N GLU A 415 14.90 15.62 -16.35
CA GLU A 415 15.73 15.91 -17.51
C GLU A 415 17.14 15.33 -17.39
N ARG A 416 17.57 14.97 -16.17
CA ARG A 416 18.89 14.38 -15.93
C ARG A 416 18.96 12.97 -16.51
N HIS A 417 20.08 12.65 -17.17
CA HIS A 417 20.45 11.29 -17.54
C HIS A 417 21.75 10.91 -16.84
N PHE A 418 21.75 9.81 -16.10
CA PHE A 418 22.93 9.27 -15.42
C PHE A 418 23.63 8.26 -16.32
N THR A 419 24.87 8.53 -16.69
CA THR A 419 25.74 7.62 -17.44
C THR A 419 26.09 6.39 -16.61
N GLU A 420 26.58 5.31 -17.24
CA GLU A 420 26.96 4.09 -16.51
C GLU A 420 28.03 4.32 -15.43
N LYS A 421 28.92 5.27 -15.65
CA LYS A 421 29.99 5.63 -14.69
C LYS A 421 29.48 6.37 -13.46
N GLU A 422 28.36 7.06 -13.60
CA GLU A 422 27.73 7.82 -12.51
C GLU A 422 26.76 6.97 -11.68
N GLN A 423 26.42 5.78 -12.16
CA GLN A 423 25.45 4.92 -11.48
C GLN A 423 26.06 4.22 -10.28
N ASN A 424 25.46 4.43 -9.13
CA ASN A 424 25.75 3.66 -7.92
C ASN A 424 24.78 2.46 -7.84
N LYS A 425 25.30 1.25 -8.04
CA LYS A 425 24.49 0.01 -8.01
C LYS A 425 23.90 -0.30 -6.62
N HIS A 426 24.48 0.25 -5.56
CA HIS A 426 24.07 0.06 -4.17
C HIS A 426 23.31 1.28 -3.61
N LEU A 427 22.89 2.21 -4.48
CA LEU A 427 22.25 3.44 -4.04
C LEU A 427 20.96 3.16 -3.25
N LYS A 428 20.18 2.19 -3.69
CA LYS A 428 18.91 1.83 -3.05
C LYS A 428 19.11 1.36 -1.61
N GLU A 429 20.03 0.44 -1.40
CA GLU A 429 20.36 -0.09 -0.08
C GLU A 429 20.93 0.99 0.84
N GLN A 430 21.77 1.87 0.30
CA GLN A 430 22.35 2.99 1.05
C GLN A 430 21.29 4.01 1.46
N LEU A 431 20.35 4.34 0.57
CA LEU A 431 19.24 5.24 0.88
C LEU A 431 18.27 4.63 1.89
N GLN A 432 18.07 3.31 1.87
CA GLN A 432 17.26 2.64 2.89
C GLN A 432 17.89 2.72 4.29
N GLN A 433 19.21 2.84 4.40
CA GLN A 433 19.87 3.07 5.69
C GLN A 433 19.62 4.48 6.25
N GLU A 434 19.27 5.45 5.40
CA GLU A 434 18.88 6.81 5.81
C GLU A 434 17.38 6.99 5.98
N ILE A 435 16.58 5.91 6.02
CA ILE A 435 15.11 5.98 5.93
C ILE A 435 14.47 6.83 7.02
N ASP A 436 15.02 6.81 8.24
CA ASP A 436 14.55 7.62 9.37
C ASP A 436 14.78 9.12 9.12
N GLY A 437 15.91 9.49 8.53
CA GLY A 437 16.21 10.86 8.11
C GLY A 437 15.34 11.30 6.93
N ILE A 438 15.05 10.40 5.99
CA ILE A 438 14.14 10.66 4.86
C ILE A 438 12.72 10.88 5.36
N LEU A 439 12.28 10.17 6.39
CA LEU A 439 11.01 10.46 7.07
C LEU A 439 10.99 11.91 7.61
N ASN A 440 12.06 12.35 8.28
CA ASN A 440 12.17 13.72 8.78
C ASN A 440 12.14 14.75 7.64
N TRP A 441 12.79 14.46 6.50
CA TRP A 441 12.77 15.30 5.32
C TRP A 441 11.34 15.44 4.76
N CYS A 442 10.58 14.35 4.71
CA CYS A 442 9.16 14.36 4.32
C CYS A 442 8.29 15.12 5.34
N ILE A 443 8.48 14.90 6.64
CA ILE A 443 7.77 15.64 7.71
C ILE A 443 8.00 17.14 7.56
N LYS A 444 9.24 17.58 7.35
CA LYS A 444 9.57 18.98 7.07
C LYS A 444 8.83 19.50 5.82
N GLY A 445 8.74 18.67 4.79
CA GLY A 445 7.97 18.97 3.58
C GLY A 445 6.47 19.18 3.84
N LEU A 446 5.87 18.36 4.70
CA LEU A 446 4.47 18.50 5.11
C LEU A 446 4.20 19.85 5.79
N TYR A 447 5.07 20.25 6.72
CA TYR A 447 4.89 21.53 7.42
C TYR A 447 5.19 22.74 6.53
N MET A 448 6.14 22.62 5.57
CA MET A 448 6.32 23.64 4.54
C MET A 448 5.07 23.77 3.65
N TYR A 449 4.45 22.65 3.26
CA TYR A 449 3.20 22.65 2.53
C TYR A 449 2.08 23.37 3.30
N ARG A 450 1.88 23.06 4.56
CA ARG A 450 0.84 23.69 5.39
C ARG A 450 1.03 25.19 5.52
N LYS A 451 2.27 25.65 5.58
CA LYS A 451 2.60 27.07 5.71
C LYS A 451 2.48 27.84 4.40
N GLU A 452 2.86 27.24 3.28
CA GLU A 452 3.11 27.92 2.01
C GLU A 452 2.20 27.44 0.88
N GLY A 453 1.42 26.37 1.09
CA GLY A 453 0.68 25.68 0.03
C GLY A 453 1.57 24.85 -0.91
N LEU A 454 0.94 24.16 -1.86
CA LEU A 454 1.60 23.33 -2.86
C LEU A 454 1.63 24.02 -4.23
N GLU A 455 2.20 25.22 -4.29
CA GLU A 455 2.32 25.95 -5.55
C GLU A 455 3.39 25.30 -6.42
N PRO A 456 3.05 24.86 -7.66
CA PRO A 456 4.02 24.25 -8.55
C PRO A 456 5.00 25.28 -9.09
N PRO A 457 6.31 24.99 -9.17
CA PRO A 457 7.29 25.89 -9.77
C PRO A 457 7.04 26.06 -11.28
N THR A 458 7.55 27.14 -11.85
CA THR A 458 7.36 27.51 -13.27
C THR A 458 7.66 26.34 -14.23
N VAL A 459 8.71 25.56 -13.97
CA VAL A 459 9.08 24.39 -14.78
C VAL A 459 7.96 23.33 -14.80
N VAL A 460 7.33 23.06 -13.66
CA VAL A 460 6.19 22.13 -13.56
C VAL A 460 4.94 22.73 -14.22
N GLN A 461 4.72 24.04 -14.07
CA GLN A 461 3.61 24.73 -14.73
C GLN A 461 3.77 24.67 -16.26
N SER A 462 4.94 25.02 -16.80
CA SER A 462 5.24 24.97 -18.23
C SER A 462 5.10 23.56 -18.81
N ALA A 463 5.69 22.56 -18.18
CA ALA A 463 5.59 21.18 -18.63
C ALA A 463 4.14 20.65 -18.60
N THR A 464 3.34 21.08 -17.62
CA THR A 464 1.91 20.72 -17.54
C THR A 464 1.10 21.42 -18.62
N HIS A 465 1.42 22.69 -18.91
CA HIS A 465 0.77 23.47 -19.97
C HIS A 465 1.09 22.87 -21.35
N GLU A 466 2.36 22.62 -21.66
CA GLU A 466 2.79 21.96 -22.90
C GLU A 466 2.06 20.64 -23.11
N TYR A 467 1.96 19.82 -22.07
CA TYR A 467 1.22 18.56 -22.15
C TYR A 467 -0.28 18.77 -22.42
N SER A 468 -0.89 19.79 -21.83
CA SER A 468 -2.28 20.18 -22.09
C SER A 468 -2.48 20.60 -23.55
N GLU A 469 -1.58 21.42 -24.08
CA GLU A 469 -1.61 21.83 -25.49
C GLU A 469 -1.38 20.63 -26.43
N ASP A 470 -0.42 19.77 -26.11
CA ASP A 470 -0.16 18.55 -26.87
C ASP A 470 -1.34 17.57 -26.89
N SER A 471 -2.11 17.55 -25.83
CA SER A 471 -3.35 16.76 -25.73
C SER A 471 -4.53 17.41 -26.45
N ASP A 472 -4.43 18.68 -26.88
CA ASP A 472 -5.47 19.39 -27.62
C ASP A 472 -5.42 19.10 -29.13
N LYS A 473 -5.82 17.87 -29.48
CA LYS A 473 -5.83 17.43 -30.87
C LYS A 473 -6.65 18.38 -31.80
N ILE A 474 -7.80 18.84 -31.33
CA ILE A 474 -8.66 19.77 -32.10
C ILE A 474 -8.04 21.17 -32.18
N GLY A 475 -7.39 21.60 -31.08
CA GLY A 475 -6.63 22.86 -31.10
C GLY A 475 -5.47 22.84 -32.09
N LYS A 476 -4.70 21.74 -32.13
CA LYS A 476 -3.63 21.51 -33.12
C LYS A 476 -4.17 21.53 -34.54
N PHE A 477 -5.25 20.78 -34.82
CA PHE A 477 -5.91 20.83 -36.12
C PHE A 477 -6.29 22.28 -36.50
N ILE A 478 -6.88 23.04 -35.57
CA ILE A 478 -7.26 24.41 -35.82
C ILE A 478 -6.04 25.29 -36.16
N SER A 479 -4.95 25.14 -35.39
CA SER A 479 -3.72 25.94 -35.61
C SER A 479 -2.97 25.59 -36.89
N GLU A 480 -3.04 24.34 -37.35
CA GLU A 480 -2.31 23.85 -38.53
C GLU A 480 -3.12 23.97 -39.82
N CYS A 481 -4.45 23.75 -39.74
CA CYS A 481 -5.31 23.66 -40.92
C CYS A 481 -6.22 24.85 -41.14
N LEU A 482 -6.37 25.75 -40.16
CA LEU A 482 -7.28 26.89 -40.21
C LEU A 482 -6.55 28.20 -39.90
N VAL A 483 -6.95 29.26 -40.58
CA VAL A 483 -6.46 30.63 -40.36
C VAL A 483 -7.63 31.54 -40.07
N LYS A 484 -7.45 32.52 -39.16
CA LYS A 484 -8.46 33.57 -38.90
C LYS A 484 -8.70 34.39 -40.14
N SER A 485 -9.97 34.56 -40.51
CA SER A 485 -10.40 35.33 -41.69
C SER A 485 -11.82 35.90 -41.48
N ASP A 486 -12.30 36.71 -42.39
CA ASP A 486 -13.69 37.19 -42.38
C ASP A 486 -14.67 36.17 -42.97
N GLN A 487 -14.21 34.98 -43.31
CA GLN A 487 -15.03 33.92 -43.88
C GLN A 487 -15.68 33.06 -42.82
N ASN A 488 -16.64 32.25 -43.24
CA ASN A 488 -17.30 31.26 -42.43
C ASN A 488 -17.17 29.89 -43.10
N LEU A 489 -16.97 28.87 -42.33
CA LEU A 489 -16.88 27.48 -42.78
C LEU A 489 -18.07 26.66 -42.28
N ALA A 490 -18.65 25.82 -43.13
CA ALA A 490 -19.62 24.85 -42.65
C ALA A 490 -18.91 23.79 -41.76
N ALA A 491 -19.45 23.50 -40.59
CA ALA A 491 -18.83 22.57 -39.64
C ALA A 491 -18.67 21.15 -40.23
N LYS A 492 -19.47 20.79 -41.25
CA LYS A 492 -19.33 19.54 -41.98
C LYS A 492 -17.98 19.49 -42.72
N ASP A 493 -17.64 20.57 -43.42
CA ASP A 493 -16.41 20.63 -44.21
C ASP A 493 -15.18 20.69 -43.30
N VAL A 494 -15.31 21.41 -42.18
CA VAL A 494 -14.27 21.43 -41.13
C VAL A 494 -14.04 20.03 -40.56
N TYR A 495 -15.10 19.24 -40.32
CA TYR A 495 -14.98 17.89 -39.84
C TYR A 495 -14.36 16.93 -40.89
N GLU A 496 -14.67 17.11 -42.15
CA GLU A 496 -14.05 16.35 -43.24
C GLU A 496 -12.54 16.60 -43.32
N LYS A 497 -12.13 17.89 -43.28
CA LYS A 497 -10.70 18.26 -43.24
C LYS A 497 -10.01 17.77 -41.95
N TYR A 498 -10.69 17.84 -40.81
CA TYR A 498 -10.20 17.25 -39.55
C TYR A 498 -9.97 15.73 -39.65
N SER A 499 -10.92 15.03 -40.26
CA SER A 499 -10.79 13.57 -40.44
C SER A 499 -9.63 13.21 -41.36
N GLN A 500 -9.40 13.98 -42.41
CA GLN A 500 -8.25 13.82 -43.30
C GLN A 500 -6.95 14.11 -42.55
N TRP A 501 -6.84 15.23 -41.85
CA TRP A 501 -5.68 15.59 -41.04
C TRP A 501 -5.36 14.52 -39.99
N CYS A 502 -6.36 13.97 -39.33
CA CYS A 502 -6.16 12.84 -38.37
C CYS A 502 -5.55 11.61 -39.06
N ASN A 503 -6.03 11.26 -40.28
CA ASN A 503 -5.47 10.13 -41.01
C ASN A 503 -4.02 10.39 -41.43
N ASP A 504 -3.71 11.57 -41.93
CA ASP A 504 -2.38 11.99 -42.35
C ASP A 504 -1.39 11.97 -41.18
N CYS A 505 -1.86 12.37 -39.98
CA CYS A 505 -1.07 12.33 -38.73
C CYS A 505 -1.08 10.97 -38.03
N GLY A 506 -1.79 9.96 -38.54
CA GLY A 506 -1.93 8.65 -37.90
C GLY A 506 -2.66 8.68 -36.57
N LEU A 507 -3.60 9.63 -36.39
CA LEU A 507 -4.41 9.83 -35.19
C LEU A 507 -5.80 9.18 -35.34
N GLY A 508 -6.39 8.75 -34.22
CA GLY A 508 -7.79 8.31 -34.22
C GLY A 508 -8.74 9.48 -34.49
N ILE A 509 -9.81 9.25 -35.27
CA ILE A 509 -10.81 10.28 -35.59
C ILE A 509 -11.87 10.30 -34.50
N ASP A 510 -12.12 11.48 -33.91
CA ASP A 510 -13.24 11.69 -32.98
C ASP A 510 -14.58 11.68 -33.72
N GLY A 511 -15.61 11.14 -33.06
CA GLY A 511 -16.94 11.16 -33.61
C GLY A 511 -17.43 12.60 -33.87
N ARG A 512 -18.22 12.81 -34.95
CA ARG A 512 -18.72 14.14 -35.36
C ARG A 512 -19.40 14.91 -34.22
N THR A 513 -20.16 14.22 -33.37
CA THR A 513 -20.86 14.85 -32.24
C THR A 513 -19.85 15.40 -31.22
N SER A 514 -18.86 14.60 -30.85
CA SER A 514 -17.81 15.01 -29.91
C SER A 514 -16.98 16.18 -30.46
N PHE A 515 -16.60 16.13 -31.75
CA PHE A 515 -15.90 17.20 -32.43
C PHE A 515 -16.70 18.54 -32.39
N TYR A 516 -18.00 18.49 -32.66
CA TYR A 516 -18.84 19.68 -32.61
C TYR A 516 -19.04 20.23 -31.20
N GLU A 517 -19.13 19.37 -30.21
CA GLU A 517 -19.18 19.80 -28.82
C GLU A 517 -17.90 20.49 -28.38
N GLU A 518 -16.74 19.96 -28.78
CA GLU A 518 -15.47 20.62 -28.50
C GLU A 518 -15.34 21.98 -29.19
N LEU A 519 -15.76 22.10 -30.44
CA LEU A 519 -15.82 23.41 -31.11
C LEU A 519 -16.76 24.39 -30.41
N LYS A 520 -17.89 23.92 -29.85
CA LYS A 520 -18.79 24.77 -29.04
C LYS A 520 -18.11 25.20 -27.73
N THR A 521 -17.43 24.31 -27.04
CA THR A 521 -16.69 24.60 -25.82
C THR A 521 -15.62 25.68 -26.07
N LYS A 522 -14.99 25.64 -27.24
CA LYS A 522 -14.03 26.66 -27.69
C LYS A 522 -14.71 27.96 -28.22
N ASN A 523 -16.04 28.06 -28.16
CA ASN A 523 -16.82 29.17 -28.70
C ASN A 523 -16.62 29.40 -30.22
N LEU A 524 -16.26 28.36 -30.96
CA LEU A 524 -15.98 28.43 -32.40
C LEU A 524 -17.17 28.00 -33.25
N LEU A 525 -18.22 27.43 -32.70
CA LEU A 525 -19.37 26.90 -33.42
C LEU A 525 -20.64 27.68 -33.12
N SER A 526 -21.25 28.25 -34.18
CA SER A 526 -22.56 28.90 -34.16
C SER A 526 -23.65 27.99 -34.71
N LYS A 527 -24.86 28.05 -34.14
CA LYS A 527 -26.01 27.24 -34.59
C LYS A 527 -26.37 27.45 -36.07
N THR A 528 -26.25 28.68 -36.56
CA THR A 528 -26.54 29.05 -37.94
C THR A 528 -25.61 30.15 -38.39
N GLY A 529 -25.34 30.25 -39.68
CA GLY A 529 -24.56 31.31 -40.30
C GLY A 529 -24.59 31.21 -41.81
N THR A 530 -24.06 32.22 -42.49
CA THR A 530 -23.99 32.28 -43.97
C THR A 530 -22.63 31.80 -44.42
N VAL A 531 -22.61 30.79 -45.29
CA VAL A 531 -21.42 30.25 -45.96
C VAL A 531 -21.67 30.32 -47.46
N THR A 532 -20.80 31.01 -48.21
CA THR A 532 -20.93 31.20 -49.66
C THR A 532 -22.34 31.66 -50.11
N GLY A 533 -22.95 32.60 -49.32
CA GLY A 533 -24.27 33.16 -49.64
C GLY A 533 -25.48 32.29 -49.23
N LYS A 534 -25.26 31.08 -48.66
CA LYS A 534 -26.33 30.19 -48.21
C LYS A 534 -26.35 30.08 -46.68
N THR A 535 -27.56 30.03 -46.10
CA THR A 535 -27.72 29.79 -44.67
C THR A 535 -27.49 28.31 -44.38
N VAL A 536 -26.54 28.03 -43.49
CA VAL A 536 -26.12 26.67 -43.08
C VAL A 536 -26.26 26.52 -41.59
N LYS A 537 -26.57 25.30 -41.10
CA LYS A 537 -26.56 24.94 -39.70
C LYS A 537 -25.15 24.54 -39.28
N ASN A 538 -24.78 24.84 -38.05
CA ASN A 538 -23.46 24.57 -37.47
C ASN A 538 -22.33 25.17 -38.30
N VAL A 539 -21.98 26.39 -37.99
CA VAL A 539 -21.02 27.22 -38.75
C VAL A 539 -19.87 27.64 -37.83
N MET A 540 -18.66 27.45 -38.30
CA MET A 540 -17.46 28.04 -37.73
C MET A 540 -17.24 29.42 -38.35
N LYS A 541 -17.30 30.48 -37.54
CA LYS A 541 -17.19 31.85 -37.99
C LYS A 541 -15.78 32.39 -37.83
N GLY A 542 -15.37 33.22 -38.81
CA GLY A 542 -14.10 33.92 -38.73
C GLY A 542 -12.88 33.08 -39.05
N TYR A 543 -13.05 32.02 -39.86
CA TYR A 543 -11.97 31.14 -40.27
C TYR A 543 -12.08 30.72 -41.73
N SER A 544 -10.93 30.48 -42.34
CA SER A 544 -10.77 29.81 -43.63
C SER A 544 -9.76 28.66 -43.51
N PHE A 545 -9.79 27.74 -44.44
CA PHE A 545 -8.73 26.72 -44.53
C PHE A 545 -7.41 27.37 -44.94
N VAL A 546 -6.30 26.88 -44.37
CA VAL A 546 -4.96 27.23 -44.88
C VAL A 546 -4.89 26.71 -46.32
N GLU A 547 -4.67 27.59 -47.29
CA GLU A 547 -4.41 27.18 -48.66
C GLU A 547 -3.10 26.40 -48.71
N GLU A 548 -3.16 25.20 -49.23
CA GLU A 548 -1.95 24.45 -49.57
C GLU A 548 -1.25 25.21 -50.67
N ILE A 549 -0.19 25.95 -50.38
CA ILE A 549 0.70 26.50 -51.39
C ILE A 549 1.41 25.29 -52.00
N PHE A 550 0.82 24.73 -53.05
CA PHE A 550 1.53 23.83 -53.94
C PHE A 550 2.67 24.67 -54.57
N HIS A 551 3.87 24.57 -54.07
CA HIS A 551 5.05 24.82 -54.86
C HIS A 551 5.17 23.64 -55.84
N PRO A 552 4.93 23.82 -57.13
CA PRO A 552 5.34 22.80 -58.08
C PRO A 552 6.86 22.70 -57.93
N ILE A 553 7.33 21.53 -57.62
CA ILE A 553 8.75 21.20 -57.76
C ILE A 553 8.99 21.21 -59.27
N ASP A 554 9.35 22.41 -59.83
CA ASP A 554 10.03 22.47 -61.11
C ASP A 554 11.41 21.83 -60.95
N GLY A 555 11.42 20.55 -60.98
CA GLY A 555 12.61 19.71 -60.95
C GLY A 555 12.80 19.08 -62.31
N ASP A 556 13.71 19.65 -63.06
CA ASP A 556 14.32 19.01 -64.22
C ASP A 556 14.72 17.57 -63.86
N LEU A 557 14.05 16.61 -64.49
CA LEU A 557 14.25 15.20 -64.31
C LEU A 557 15.46 14.65 -65.10
N ASP A 558 16.46 15.46 -65.46
CA ASP A 558 17.62 15.06 -66.24
C ASP A 558 18.97 15.55 -65.63
N ALA A 559 19.26 15.14 -64.41
CA ALA A 559 20.65 15.18 -63.92
C ALA A 559 21.07 13.80 -63.42
N PRO A 560 22.14 13.18 -64.01
CA PRO A 560 22.64 11.90 -63.55
C PRO A 560 23.33 12.09 -62.18
N PHE A 561 23.07 11.20 -61.27
CA PHE A 561 23.74 11.07 -59.97
C PHE A 561 25.24 10.95 -60.15
N PRO A 562 26.10 11.63 -59.33
CA PRO A 562 27.50 11.36 -59.24
C PRO A 562 27.83 10.05 -58.49
#